data_2eecb43616d280b42025149cadf71783
#
_entry.id   2eecb43616d280b42025149cadf71783
#
_cell.length_a   1.000
_cell.length_b   1.000
_cell.length_c   1.000
_cell.angle_alpha   90.00
_cell.angle_beta   90.00
_cell.angle_gamma   90.00
#
_symmetry.space_group_name_H-M   'P 1'
#
loop_
_entity.id
_entity.type
_entity.pdbx_description
1 polymer ?
#
loop_
_entity_poly.entity_id
_entity_poly.type
_entity_poly.pdbx_seq_one_letter_code
_entity_poly.pdbx_strand_id
1 'polypeptide(L)'
;MMTLDDFKGAVVVMAHPDDEVLWASSILASAKKIIICYNEAPNSGDISHGRRTVFQDFPLKTVVDLAIVESNTYQTTNWRKPEETVYGIRCDRNSDAYAKNFHLLTAALEEHLQAGDVVVTHNPWGEYGHEEHVQVFRAVSHVKRQRDFRMFVSSYVSDRALFHGAKRPPPRCAIGLAGDRQGARRAADAALPGA
;
A
#
# COMPACT_ATOMS: atom_id res chain seq x y z
N MET A 1 -22.64 -9.29 3.57
CA MET A 1 -21.95 -8.63 2.41
C MET A 1 -21.39 -7.32 2.97
N MET A 2 -20.12 -6.97 2.73
CA MET A 2 -19.58 -5.69 3.19
C MET A 2 -20.04 -4.55 2.30
N THR A 3 -20.28 -3.41 2.91
CA THR A 3 -20.73 -2.16 2.30
C THR A 3 -19.73 -1.04 2.59
N LEU A 4 -19.91 0.12 2.00
CA LEU A 4 -19.06 1.30 2.31
C LEU A 4 -19.22 1.75 3.77
N ASP A 5 -20.35 1.48 4.41
CA ASP A 5 -20.57 1.82 5.82
C ASP A 5 -19.63 1.05 6.76
N ASP A 6 -19.17 -0.14 6.36
CA ASP A 6 -18.20 -0.92 7.13
C ASP A 6 -16.81 -0.25 7.23
N PHE A 7 -16.55 0.75 6.38
CA PHE A 7 -15.32 1.53 6.33
C PHE A 7 -15.47 2.94 6.93
N LYS A 8 -16.64 3.29 7.43
CA LYS A 8 -16.83 4.58 8.08
C LYS A 8 -15.91 4.69 9.30
N GLY A 9 -15.12 5.77 9.34
CA GLY A 9 -14.09 5.95 10.36
C GLY A 9 -12.84 5.08 10.17
N ALA A 10 -12.59 4.56 8.96
CA ALA A 10 -11.37 3.82 8.68
C ALA A 10 -10.11 4.68 8.80
N VAL A 11 -8.98 4.02 9.02
CA VAL A 11 -7.63 4.59 8.87
C VAL A 11 -7.10 4.14 7.51
N VAL A 12 -6.78 5.09 6.64
CA VAL A 12 -6.18 4.84 5.33
C VAL A 12 -4.68 5.05 5.45
N VAL A 13 -3.87 4.07 5.05
CA VAL A 13 -2.39 4.12 5.13
C VAL A 13 -1.82 3.89 3.76
N MET A 14 -1.26 4.93 3.14
CA MET A 14 -0.75 4.92 1.77
C MET A 14 0.69 5.39 1.70
N ALA A 15 1.38 5.00 0.63
CA ALA A 15 2.79 5.33 0.46
C ALA A 15 2.99 6.80 0.10
N HIS A 16 2.36 7.27 -0.97
CA HIS A 16 2.60 8.60 -1.54
C HIS A 16 1.32 9.44 -1.60
N PRO A 17 1.44 10.78 -1.67
CA PRO A 17 0.31 11.64 -2.01
C PRO A 17 -0.17 11.35 -3.43
N ASP A 18 -1.38 10.91 -3.60
CA ASP A 18 -2.14 10.43 -4.76
C ASP A 18 -2.64 8.99 -4.61
N ASP A 19 -1.93 8.13 -3.91
CA ASP A 19 -2.31 6.74 -3.69
C ASP A 19 -3.65 6.62 -2.96
N GLU A 20 -3.95 7.53 -2.02
CA GLU A 20 -5.22 7.53 -1.30
C GLU A 20 -6.40 7.75 -2.26
N VAL A 21 -6.20 8.57 -3.28
CA VAL A 21 -7.22 8.82 -4.32
C VAL A 21 -7.32 7.62 -5.26
N LEU A 22 -6.19 7.04 -5.65
CA LEU A 22 -6.15 5.91 -6.56
C LEU A 22 -6.75 4.64 -5.95
N TRP A 23 -6.47 4.35 -4.68
CA TRP A 23 -6.76 3.06 -4.07
C TRP A 23 -7.85 3.08 -3.00
N ALA A 24 -8.24 4.27 -2.50
CA ALA A 24 -9.21 4.40 -1.41
C ALA A 24 -10.24 5.53 -1.60
N SER A 25 -10.36 6.12 -2.79
CA SER A 25 -11.20 7.30 -3.06
C SER A 25 -12.62 7.21 -2.51
N SER A 26 -13.26 6.04 -2.60
CA SER A 26 -14.65 5.83 -2.17
C SER A 26 -14.89 5.97 -0.67
N ILE A 27 -13.83 5.93 0.15
CA ILE A 27 -13.92 5.97 1.61
C ILE A 27 -13.24 7.18 2.25
N LEU A 28 -12.49 7.98 1.49
CA LEU A 28 -11.68 9.08 2.01
C LEU A 28 -12.51 10.09 2.81
N ALA A 29 -13.68 10.47 2.30
CA ALA A 29 -14.55 11.46 2.96
C ALA A 29 -15.06 11.01 4.33
N SER A 30 -15.10 9.70 4.59
CA SER A 30 -15.54 9.10 5.85
C SER A 30 -14.39 8.58 6.71
N ALA A 31 -13.15 8.66 6.22
CA ALA A 31 -11.97 8.22 6.95
C ALA A 31 -11.72 9.11 8.17
N LYS A 32 -11.42 8.50 9.33
CA LYS A 32 -11.04 9.26 10.52
C LYS A 32 -9.58 9.73 10.48
N LYS A 33 -8.76 9.06 9.66
CA LYS A 33 -7.33 9.38 9.49
C LYS A 33 -6.83 8.87 8.14
N ILE A 34 -6.03 9.69 7.48
CA ILE A 34 -5.32 9.34 6.25
C ILE A 34 -3.83 9.53 6.54
N ILE A 35 -3.05 8.47 6.49
CA ILE A 35 -1.62 8.47 6.76
C ILE A 35 -0.90 8.32 5.43
N ILE A 36 -0.10 9.31 5.06
CA ILE A 36 0.80 9.25 3.91
C ILE A 36 2.22 9.08 4.43
N CYS A 37 2.89 8.04 3.96
CA CYS A 37 4.16 7.61 4.54
C CYS A 37 5.37 8.37 3.99
N TYR A 38 5.39 8.61 2.67
CA TYR A 38 6.55 9.18 1.98
C TYR A 38 6.19 10.49 1.30
N ASN A 39 6.88 11.55 1.64
CA ASN A 39 6.68 12.86 1.01
C ASN A 39 7.91 13.36 0.26
N GLU A 40 9.04 12.65 0.32
CA GLU A 40 10.26 13.04 -0.38
C GLU A 40 10.82 11.92 -1.26
N ALA A 41 11.18 12.29 -2.50
CA ALA A 41 11.88 11.45 -3.45
C ALA A 41 13.33 11.97 -3.57
N PRO A 42 14.34 11.27 -3.05
CA PRO A 42 15.70 11.81 -2.87
C PRO A 42 16.38 12.18 -4.19
N ASN A 43 15.96 11.59 -5.31
CA ASN A 43 16.54 11.84 -6.63
C ASN A 43 15.66 12.71 -7.54
N SER A 44 14.59 13.31 -6.99
CA SER A 44 13.69 14.18 -7.75
C SER A 44 13.18 15.34 -6.89
N GLY A 45 13.85 16.48 -7.03
CA GLY A 45 13.47 17.71 -6.33
C GLY A 45 12.05 18.19 -6.69
N ASP A 46 11.65 18.03 -7.95
CA ASP A 46 10.32 18.44 -8.41
C ASP A 46 9.21 17.58 -7.79
N ILE A 47 9.42 16.27 -7.72
CA ILE A 47 8.47 15.37 -7.05
C ILE A 47 8.37 15.71 -5.56
N SER A 48 9.50 15.87 -4.88
CA SER A 48 9.53 16.25 -3.47
C SER A 48 8.85 17.60 -3.22
N HIS A 49 9.07 18.58 -4.10
CA HIS A 49 8.40 19.88 -4.01
C HIS A 49 6.88 19.73 -4.20
N GLY A 50 6.45 19.02 -5.23
CA GLY A 50 5.02 18.78 -5.50
C GLY A 50 4.32 18.10 -4.33
N ARG A 51 4.92 17.06 -3.77
CA ARG A 51 4.36 16.36 -2.61
C ARG A 51 4.20 17.26 -1.39
N ARG A 52 5.21 18.05 -1.04
CA ARG A 52 5.11 19.01 0.07
C ARG A 52 4.03 20.08 -0.16
N THR A 53 3.87 20.52 -1.41
CA THR A 53 2.81 21.47 -1.76
C THR A 53 1.42 20.87 -1.56
N VAL A 54 1.22 19.62 -1.95
CA VAL A 54 -0.06 18.90 -1.72
C VAL A 54 -0.44 18.89 -0.25
N PHE A 55 0.52 18.66 0.67
CA PHE A 55 0.22 18.66 2.10
C PHE A 55 -0.18 20.03 2.65
N GLN A 56 0.29 21.13 2.08
CA GLN A 56 -0.10 22.49 2.49
C GLN A 56 -1.58 22.76 2.23
N ASP A 57 -2.09 22.25 1.12
CA ASP A 57 -3.46 22.47 0.64
C ASP A 57 -4.31 21.19 0.59
N PHE A 58 -3.95 20.17 1.40
CA PHE A 58 -4.69 18.92 1.39
C PHE A 58 -6.15 19.14 1.79
N PRO A 59 -7.12 18.69 0.98
CA PRO A 59 -8.54 19.06 1.16
C PRO A 59 -9.18 18.46 2.41
N LEU A 60 -8.58 17.39 2.96
CA LEU A 60 -9.08 16.71 4.15
C LEU A 60 -8.14 16.95 5.34
N LYS A 61 -8.69 17.49 6.43
CA LYS A 61 -7.91 17.80 7.65
C LYS A 61 -7.49 16.56 8.45
N THR A 62 -7.91 15.39 8.03
CA THR A 62 -7.59 14.11 8.68
C THR A 62 -6.27 13.51 8.19
N VAL A 63 -5.55 14.21 7.30
CA VAL A 63 -4.27 13.74 6.76
C VAL A 63 -3.15 13.88 7.79
N VAL A 64 -2.30 12.87 7.84
CA VAL A 64 -1.05 12.81 8.60
C VAL A 64 0.07 12.50 7.62
N ASP A 65 1.08 13.36 7.55
CA ASP A 65 2.32 13.15 6.82
C ASP A 65 3.37 12.58 7.76
N LEU A 66 3.90 11.38 7.47
CA LEU A 66 5.00 10.81 8.24
C LEU A 66 6.36 11.38 7.84
N ALA A 67 6.42 12.13 6.76
CA ALA A 67 7.62 12.82 6.27
C ALA A 67 8.84 11.90 6.09
N ILE A 68 8.64 10.63 5.75
CA ILE A 68 9.73 9.68 5.50
C ILE A 68 10.24 9.90 4.06
N VAL A 69 11.55 9.87 3.91
CA VAL A 69 12.21 9.95 2.59
C VAL A 69 12.19 8.57 1.95
N GLU A 70 11.78 8.46 0.68
CA GLU A 70 11.81 7.20 -0.07
C GLU A 70 13.20 6.57 -0.11
N SER A 71 13.24 5.25 -0.19
CA SER A 71 14.49 4.52 -0.38
C SER A 71 15.01 4.53 -1.82
N ASN A 72 14.18 4.99 -2.78
CA ASN A 72 14.45 5.01 -4.21
C ASN A 72 14.73 3.61 -4.81
N THR A 73 14.16 2.58 -4.23
CA THR A 73 14.36 1.19 -4.70
C THR A 73 13.50 0.82 -5.90
N TYR A 74 12.45 1.58 -6.22
CA TYR A 74 11.54 1.30 -7.34
C TYR A 74 12.28 1.03 -8.66
N GLN A 75 13.30 1.82 -8.98
CA GLN A 75 14.09 1.69 -10.21
C GLN A 75 14.99 0.46 -10.21
N THR A 76 15.32 -0.09 -9.06
CA THR A 76 16.32 -1.15 -8.90
C THR A 76 15.72 -2.51 -8.57
N THR A 77 14.43 -2.58 -8.29
CA THR A 77 13.74 -3.80 -7.89
C THR A 77 13.75 -4.87 -8.95
N ASN A 78 14.01 -6.08 -8.52
CA ASN A 78 14.02 -7.25 -9.39
C ASN A 78 12.85 -8.20 -9.07
N TRP A 79 11.70 -7.96 -9.68
CA TRP A 79 10.51 -8.80 -9.54
C TRP A 79 10.69 -10.24 -10.05
N ARG A 80 11.78 -10.56 -10.73
CA ARG A 80 12.08 -11.94 -11.16
C ARG A 80 12.56 -12.82 -10.01
N LYS A 81 13.02 -12.20 -8.91
CA LYS A 81 13.53 -12.91 -7.73
C LYS A 81 13.00 -12.28 -6.46
N PRO A 82 11.68 -12.27 -6.24
CA PRO A 82 11.09 -11.75 -5.02
C PRO A 82 11.39 -12.68 -3.84
N GLU A 83 11.61 -12.11 -2.68
CA GLU A 83 11.67 -12.83 -1.42
C GLU A 83 10.28 -12.86 -0.79
N GLU A 84 9.77 -14.04 -0.47
CA GLU A 84 8.53 -14.19 0.28
C GLU A 84 8.81 -14.10 1.78
N THR A 85 8.10 -13.21 2.45
CA THR A 85 8.18 -13.05 3.91
C THR A 85 6.81 -13.23 4.54
N VAL A 86 6.77 -13.35 5.86
CA VAL A 86 5.51 -13.42 6.62
C VAL A 86 4.66 -12.14 6.49
N TYR A 87 5.26 -11.05 6.02
CA TYR A 87 4.61 -9.75 5.84
C TYR A 87 4.27 -9.44 4.36
N GLY A 88 4.50 -10.36 3.45
CA GLY A 88 4.29 -10.18 2.02
C GLY A 88 5.57 -10.29 1.20
N ILE A 89 5.52 -9.83 -0.03
CA ILE A 89 6.65 -9.92 -0.97
C ILE A 89 7.63 -8.77 -0.70
N ARG A 90 8.91 -9.11 -0.71
CA ARG A 90 10.03 -8.18 -0.63
C ARG A 90 10.84 -8.27 -1.92
N CYS A 91 11.00 -7.16 -2.61
CA CYS A 91 11.64 -7.10 -3.91
C CYS A 91 12.84 -6.14 -3.94
N ASP A 92 13.27 -5.63 -2.79
CA ASP A 92 14.39 -4.72 -2.65
C ASP A 92 15.72 -5.37 -2.98
N ARG A 93 16.69 -4.55 -3.33
CA ARG A 93 18.07 -4.97 -3.55
C ARG A 93 18.99 -4.64 -2.38
N ASN A 94 18.49 -4.73 -1.15
CA ASN A 94 19.28 -4.50 0.07
C ASN A 94 19.81 -3.08 0.22
N SER A 95 18.98 -2.08 -0.05
CA SER A 95 19.38 -0.73 0.34
C SER A 95 19.18 -0.57 1.85
N ASP A 96 20.19 -0.05 2.55
CA ASP A 96 20.12 0.28 3.97
C ASP A 96 18.97 1.26 4.24
N ALA A 97 18.72 2.17 3.29
CA ALA A 97 17.60 3.11 3.35
C ALA A 97 16.25 2.38 3.39
N TYR A 98 16.05 1.35 2.55
CA TYR A 98 14.82 0.56 2.56
C TYR A 98 14.63 -0.17 3.89
N ALA A 99 15.67 -0.79 4.42
CA ALA A 99 15.62 -1.46 5.71
C ALA A 99 15.34 -0.47 6.86
N LYS A 100 16.01 0.68 6.86
CA LYS A 100 15.78 1.76 7.83
C LYS A 100 14.33 2.26 7.77
N ASN A 101 13.79 2.48 6.57
CA ASN A 101 12.41 2.96 6.38
C ASN A 101 11.38 1.97 6.95
N PHE A 102 11.62 0.67 6.86
CA PHE A 102 10.73 -0.31 7.49
C PHE A 102 10.61 -0.09 9.01
N HIS A 103 11.73 0.18 9.69
CA HIS A 103 11.70 0.47 11.12
C HIS A 103 11.05 1.81 11.46
N LEU A 104 11.30 2.84 10.65
CA LEU A 104 10.65 4.15 10.82
C LEU A 104 9.14 4.04 10.64
N LEU A 105 8.69 3.34 9.59
CA LEU A 105 7.28 3.10 9.32
C LEU A 105 6.61 2.34 10.46
N THR A 106 7.21 1.24 10.90
CA THR A 106 6.61 0.42 11.97
C THR A 106 6.46 1.22 13.25
N ALA A 107 7.50 1.96 13.66
CA ALA A 107 7.44 2.79 14.85
C ALA A 107 6.36 3.87 14.75
N ALA A 108 6.32 4.60 13.63
CA ALA A 108 5.29 5.63 13.42
C ALA A 108 3.86 5.03 13.37
N LEU A 109 3.67 3.92 12.69
CA LEU A 109 2.36 3.28 12.58
C LEU A 109 1.88 2.69 13.91
N GLU A 110 2.77 2.26 14.78
CA GLU A 110 2.43 1.84 16.15
C GLU A 110 1.81 2.99 16.97
N GLU A 111 2.18 4.24 16.72
CA GLU A 111 1.58 5.40 17.38
C GLU A 111 0.17 5.72 16.83
N HIS A 112 -0.06 5.42 15.56
CA HIS A 112 -1.25 5.84 14.85
C HIS A 112 -2.36 4.81 14.76
N LEU A 113 -2.03 3.50 14.74
CA LEU A 113 -2.99 2.41 14.59
C LEU A 113 -3.39 1.85 15.96
N GLN A 114 -4.69 1.63 16.18
CA GLN A 114 -5.23 1.15 17.44
C GLN A 114 -5.96 -0.17 17.28
N ALA A 115 -6.10 -0.91 18.38
CA ALA A 115 -6.96 -2.10 18.40
C ALA A 115 -8.41 -1.69 18.07
N GLY A 116 -9.07 -2.52 17.27
CA GLY A 116 -10.44 -2.27 16.79
C GLY A 116 -10.54 -1.41 15.54
N ASP A 117 -9.44 -0.84 15.05
CA ASP A 117 -9.45 -0.04 13.80
C ASP A 117 -9.88 -0.87 12.59
N VAL A 118 -10.40 -0.17 11.60
CA VAL A 118 -10.50 -0.64 10.22
C VAL A 118 -9.38 0.06 9.45
N VAL A 119 -8.39 -0.69 9.00
CA VAL A 119 -7.23 -0.14 8.30
C VAL A 119 -7.29 -0.55 6.83
N VAL A 120 -7.16 0.41 5.93
CA VAL A 120 -7.07 0.20 4.48
C VAL A 120 -5.68 0.61 4.03
N THR A 121 -5.00 -0.27 3.30
CA THR A 121 -3.61 -0.05 2.87
C THR A 121 -3.32 -0.70 1.52
N HIS A 122 -2.09 -0.58 1.05
CA HIS A 122 -1.58 -1.26 -0.13
C HIS A 122 -1.67 -2.77 -0.01
N ASN A 123 -1.60 -3.46 -1.15
CA ASN A 123 -1.53 -4.92 -1.19
C ASN A 123 -0.08 -5.44 -1.16
N PRO A 124 0.12 -6.75 -0.92
CA PRO A 124 1.46 -7.33 -0.78
C PRO A 124 2.29 -7.35 -2.07
N TRP A 125 1.72 -6.97 -3.21
CA TRP A 125 2.41 -6.89 -4.50
C TRP A 125 2.68 -5.46 -4.95
N GLY A 126 2.32 -4.47 -4.10
CA GLY A 126 2.52 -3.06 -4.41
C GLY A 126 1.78 -2.60 -5.67
N GLU A 127 0.55 -3.11 -5.89
CA GLU A 127 -0.33 -2.83 -7.01
C GLU A 127 0.33 -3.13 -8.37
N TYR A 128 1.23 -2.28 -8.80
CA TYR A 128 2.01 -2.42 -10.05
C TYR A 128 3.49 -2.74 -9.81
N GLY A 129 3.84 -3.16 -8.60
CA GLY A 129 5.20 -3.53 -8.24
C GLY A 129 6.01 -2.37 -7.67
N HIS A 130 5.38 -1.47 -6.91
CA HIS A 130 6.09 -0.40 -6.22
C HIS A 130 6.58 -0.88 -4.85
N GLU A 131 7.89 -0.82 -4.61
CA GLU A 131 8.50 -1.33 -3.37
C GLU A 131 8.03 -0.61 -2.13
N GLU A 132 7.89 0.70 -2.19
CA GLU A 132 7.39 1.48 -1.07
C GLU A 132 5.95 1.08 -0.71
N HIS A 133 5.09 0.73 -1.70
CA HIS A 133 3.76 0.17 -1.42
C HIS A 133 3.85 -1.18 -0.69
N VAL A 134 4.72 -2.08 -1.19
CA VAL A 134 4.99 -3.36 -0.53
C VAL A 134 5.51 -3.13 0.89
N GLN A 135 6.38 -2.14 1.09
CA GLN A 135 6.94 -1.84 2.40
C GLN A 135 5.88 -1.32 3.37
N VAL A 136 4.99 -0.43 2.92
CA VAL A 136 3.86 0.06 3.73
C VAL A 136 2.95 -1.10 4.12
N PHE A 137 2.57 -1.97 3.16
CA PHE A 137 1.81 -3.20 3.48
C PHE A 137 2.50 -4.04 4.55
N ARG A 138 3.82 -4.26 4.43
CA ARG A 138 4.59 -5.04 5.40
C ARG A 138 4.62 -4.39 6.78
N ALA A 139 4.78 -3.07 6.84
CA ALA A 139 4.79 -2.33 8.10
C ALA A 139 3.41 -2.40 8.80
N VAL A 140 2.31 -2.18 8.07
CA VAL A 140 0.95 -2.34 8.60
C VAL A 140 0.71 -3.77 9.08
N SER A 141 1.16 -4.78 8.30
CA SER A 141 1.05 -6.20 8.66
C SER A 141 1.86 -6.54 9.92
N HIS A 142 3.01 -5.88 10.12
CA HIS A 142 3.81 -6.02 11.33
C HIS A 142 3.04 -5.50 12.55
N VAL A 143 2.50 -4.29 12.49
CA VAL A 143 1.71 -3.70 13.57
C VAL A 143 0.45 -4.54 13.87
N LYS A 144 -0.20 -5.09 12.82
CA LYS A 144 -1.35 -5.97 12.98
C LYS A 144 -1.06 -7.22 13.82
N ARG A 145 0.16 -7.73 13.83
CA ARG A 145 0.54 -8.89 14.66
C ARG A 145 0.58 -8.55 16.15
N GLN A 146 0.78 -7.28 16.47
CA GLN A 146 0.87 -6.79 17.84
C GLN A 146 -0.45 -6.20 18.33
N ARG A 147 -1.35 -5.81 17.41
CA ARG A 147 -2.61 -5.14 17.71
C ARG A 147 -3.74 -5.75 16.88
N ASP A 148 -4.85 -6.03 17.54
CA ASP A 148 -6.02 -6.58 16.85
C ASP A 148 -6.83 -5.48 16.17
N PHE A 149 -6.68 -5.37 14.83
CA PHE A 149 -7.49 -4.51 13.97
C PHE A 149 -7.83 -5.24 12.65
N ARG A 150 -8.86 -4.79 11.95
CA ARG A 150 -9.21 -5.33 10.63
C ARG A 150 -8.39 -4.65 9.56
N MET A 151 -7.67 -5.42 8.74
CA MET A 151 -6.86 -4.90 7.65
C MET A 151 -7.46 -5.26 6.30
N PHE A 152 -7.56 -4.28 5.44
CA PHE A 152 -8.05 -4.39 4.07
C PHE A 152 -7.00 -3.83 3.11
N VAL A 153 -6.93 -4.40 1.92
CA VAL A 153 -5.92 -4.04 0.92
C VAL A 153 -6.59 -3.72 -0.42
N SER A 154 -5.90 -2.92 -1.24
CA SER A 154 -6.33 -2.69 -2.61
C SER A 154 -6.45 -4.00 -3.39
N SER A 155 -7.41 -4.10 -4.29
CA SER A 155 -7.63 -5.30 -5.11
C SER A 155 -6.97 -5.22 -6.49
N TYR A 156 -6.26 -4.13 -6.78
CA TYR A 156 -5.60 -3.94 -8.07
C TYR A 156 -4.24 -4.66 -8.09
N VAL A 157 -3.99 -5.38 -9.16
CA VAL A 157 -2.69 -6.03 -9.44
C VAL A 157 -2.42 -5.90 -10.94
N SER A 158 -1.30 -5.27 -11.30
CA SER A 158 -0.88 -5.17 -12.70
C SER A 158 -0.20 -6.45 -13.19
N ASP A 159 -0.03 -6.58 -14.51
CA ASP A 159 0.67 -7.72 -15.14
C ASP A 159 2.07 -7.95 -14.57
N ARG A 160 2.77 -6.87 -14.22
CA ARG A 160 4.10 -6.94 -13.59
C ARG A 160 4.09 -7.73 -12.29
N ALA A 161 3.04 -7.58 -11.50
CA ALA A 161 2.89 -8.26 -10.21
C ALA A 161 2.16 -9.60 -10.32
N LEU A 162 1.34 -9.82 -11.38
CA LEU A 162 0.58 -11.06 -11.59
C LEU A 162 1.47 -12.30 -11.75
N PHE A 163 2.66 -12.17 -12.33
CA PHE A 163 3.60 -13.29 -12.47
C PHE A 163 3.95 -13.94 -11.12
N HIS A 164 3.88 -13.20 -10.04
CA HIS A 164 4.15 -13.67 -8.68
C HIS A 164 2.87 -13.97 -7.90
N GLY A 165 1.81 -13.18 -8.12
CA GLY A 165 0.50 -13.37 -7.49
C GLY A 165 -0.25 -14.62 -7.96
N ALA A 166 0.00 -15.10 -9.17
CA ALA A 166 -0.63 -16.32 -9.70
C ALA A 166 -0.21 -17.60 -8.95
N LYS A 167 0.91 -17.58 -8.24
CA LYS A 167 1.40 -18.73 -7.45
C LYS A 167 0.82 -18.81 -6.04
N ARG A 168 0.21 -17.74 -5.52
CA ARG A 168 -0.51 -17.72 -4.25
C ARG A 168 -1.68 -16.74 -4.30
N PRO A 169 -2.90 -17.18 -3.92
CA PRO A 169 -4.02 -16.26 -3.77
C PRO A 169 -3.69 -15.23 -2.68
N PRO A 170 -4.19 -13.98 -2.80
CA PRO A 170 -4.04 -12.98 -1.76
C PRO A 170 -4.57 -13.52 -0.42
N PRO A 171 -4.01 -13.11 0.71
CA PRO A 171 -4.58 -13.43 2.00
C PRO A 171 -6.07 -13.05 1.98
N ARG A 172 -6.92 -13.85 2.63
CA ARG A 172 -8.40 -13.74 2.58
C ARG A 172 -8.98 -12.40 3.06
N CYS A 173 -8.15 -11.41 3.29
CA CYS A 173 -8.51 -10.05 3.67
C CYS A 173 -8.61 -9.08 2.48
N ALA A 174 -8.47 -9.54 1.23
CA ALA A 174 -8.68 -8.69 0.07
C ALA A 174 -10.16 -8.38 -0.08
N ILE A 175 -10.54 -7.14 0.13
CA ILE A 175 -11.83 -6.64 -0.34
C ILE A 175 -11.64 -6.17 -1.76
N GLY A 176 -12.34 -6.81 -2.68
CA GLY A 176 -12.75 -6.11 -3.87
C GLY A 176 -13.73 -5.03 -3.44
N LEU A 177 -13.30 -3.79 -3.31
CA LEU A 177 -14.19 -2.67 -3.46
C LEU A 177 -14.87 -2.90 -4.81
N ALA A 178 -16.19 -3.02 -4.82
CA ALA A 178 -16.98 -3.49 -5.94
C ALA A 178 -16.62 -2.77 -7.25
N GLY A 179 -15.73 -3.33 -7.99
CA GLY A 179 -15.22 -2.91 -9.27
C GLY A 179 -14.56 -4.10 -9.93
N ASP A 180 -15.41 -4.89 -10.55
CA ASP A 180 -15.06 -5.82 -11.61
C ASP A 180 -14.09 -6.97 -11.31
N ARG A 181 -14.58 -7.96 -10.51
CA ARG A 181 -13.98 -9.30 -10.47
C ARG A 181 -13.92 -9.99 -11.85
N GLN A 182 -14.68 -9.53 -12.82
CA GLN A 182 -14.69 -10.09 -14.17
C GLN A 182 -13.52 -9.58 -15.02
N GLY A 183 -13.06 -8.36 -14.83
CA GLY A 183 -11.93 -7.80 -15.56
C GLY A 183 -10.61 -8.49 -15.19
N ALA A 184 -10.37 -8.73 -13.91
CA ALA A 184 -9.14 -9.39 -13.43
C ALA A 184 -9.06 -10.87 -13.88
N ARG A 185 -10.18 -11.59 -13.92
CA ARG A 185 -10.21 -12.97 -14.45
C ARG A 185 -10.01 -13.01 -15.97
N ARG A 186 -10.61 -12.09 -16.72
CA ARG A 186 -10.41 -12.03 -18.18
C ARG A 186 -8.97 -11.69 -18.58
N ALA A 187 -8.29 -10.84 -17.81
CA ALA A 187 -6.88 -10.53 -18.04
C ALA A 187 -5.97 -11.73 -17.74
N ALA A 188 -6.28 -12.52 -16.71
CA ALA A 188 -5.53 -13.73 -16.38
C ALA A 188 -5.71 -14.84 -17.43
N ASP A 189 -6.95 -15.02 -17.94
CA ASP A 189 -7.25 -16.04 -18.95
C ASP A 189 -6.71 -15.66 -20.35
N ALA A 190 -6.53 -14.37 -20.63
CA ALA A 190 -5.93 -13.89 -21.88
C ALA A 190 -4.41 -13.97 -21.94
N ALA A 191 -3.76 -14.16 -20.80
CA ALA A 191 -2.30 -14.19 -20.68
C ALA A 191 -1.67 -15.60 -20.71
N LEU A 192 -2.46 -16.67 -20.90
CA LEU A 192 -1.94 -18.03 -21.02
C LEU A 192 -1.76 -18.34 -22.52
N PRO A 193 -0.53 -18.49 -23.03
CA PRO A 193 -0.34 -19.07 -24.35
C PRO A 193 -0.79 -20.52 -24.32
N GLY A 194 -1.63 -20.90 -25.27
CA GLY A 194 -2.10 -22.27 -25.44
C GLY A 194 -0.94 -23.26 -25.45
N ALA A 195 -1.12 -24.35 -24.72
CA ALA A 195 -0.28 -25.52 -24.75
C ALA A 195 -0.36 -26.23 -26.09
#